data_6c4c5a29da5681201a90b2784190270e
#
_entry.id   6c4c5a29da5681201a90b2784190270e
#
_cell.length_a   1.000
_cell.length_b   1.000
_cell.length_c   1.000
_cell.angle_alpha   90.00
_cell.angle_beta   90.00
_cell.angle_gamma   90.00
#
_symmetry.space_group_name_H-M   'P 1'
#
loop_
_entity.id
_entity.type
_entity.pdbx_description
1 polymer ?
#
loop_
_entity_poly.entity_id
_entity_poly.type
_entity_poly.pdbx_seq_one_letter_code
_entity_poly.pdbx_strand_id
1 'polypeptide(L)'
;MRKSNNFTREERNHLRQILQEKTGYCFRKNSGVLIQAFTRSSYTAMCGGENNEVLEFIGDQVMSYYLTRQIVARCGALNYAGEFSFRIRENRFTVIKQELVCNENLEQIIDQWGIAEYLVVGKAEATLPTKAKADLFEAILGAIALESNWNPEVLEASVVKMLDLDDCLAEMIASDFRPVRFDLDTAVTVLKELAERGECSAPIYDYSGPDALGYDKDGNPIWFVQCMVTDSKTGIIRSVRALSKKDAKKAAAYLVLCEHFEAQNQYGPNRFVAVWIYRDGRLIPDMPPYNEKYKII
;
A
#
# COMPACT_ATOMS: atom_id res chain seq x y z
N MET A 1 -30.50 -17.97 -13.46
CA MET A 1 -31.43 -17.29 -12.49
C MET A 1 -32.58 -18.22 -12.12
N ARG A 2 -32.84 -18.32 -10.86
CA ARG A 2 -33.91 -19.18 -10.31
C ARG A 2 -35.19 -18.39 -10.08
N LYS A 3 -36.30 -19.08 -10.24
CA LYS A 3 -37.65 -18.52 -9.97
C LYS A 3 -38.26 -19.10 -8.69
N SER A 4 -37.47 -19.87 -7.92
CA SER A 4 -37.88 -20.47 -6.65
C SER A 4 -36.67 -20.59 -5.71
N ASN A 5 -36.91 -20.35 -4.43
CA ASN A 5 -35.88 -20.51 -3.37
C ASN A 5 -35.77 -21.96 -2.85
N ASN A 6 -36.48 -22.90 -3.48
CA ASN A 6 -36.36 -24.33 -3.16
C ASN A 6 -35.10 -24.90 -3.80
N PHE A 7 -33.99 -24.80 -3.07
CA PHE A 7 -32.75 -25.46 -3.45
C PHE A 7 -32.79 -26.95 -3.07
N THR A 8 -32.46 -27.82 -4.00
CA THR A 8 -32.27 -29.25 -3.70
C THR A 8 -31.08 -29.43 -2.76
N ARG A 9 -30.96 -30.60 -2.14
CA ARG A 9 -29.83 -30.94 -1.29
C ARG A 9 -28.50 -30.90 -2.06
N GLU A 10 -28.52 -31.34 -3.30
CA GLU A 10 -27.33 -31.37 -4.17
C GLU A 10 -26.88 -29.96 -4.52
N GLU A 11 -27.79 -29.08 -4.93
CA GLU A 11 -27.51 -27.68 -5.23
C GLU A 11 -26.97 -26.94 -4.01
N ARG A 12 -27.52 -27.15 -2.82
CA ARG A 12 -27.01 -26.56 -1.57
C ARG A 12 -25.58 -27.04 -1.27
N ASN A 13 -25.31 -28.33 -1.46
CA ASN A 13 -23.97 -28.87 -1.23
C ASN A 13 -22.98 -28.32 -2.23
N HIS A 14 -23.32 -28.23 -3.50
CA HIS A 14 -22.49 -27.69 -4.55
C HIS A 14 -22.18 -26.20 -4.32
N LEU A 15 -23.21 -25.40 -4.04
CA LEU A 15 -23.05 -23.99 -3.71
C LEU A 15 -22.14 -23.77 -2.49
N ARG A 16 -22.32 -24.57 -1.43
CA ARG A 16 -21.47 -24.51 -0.23
C ARG A 16 -20.02 -24.87 -0.54
N GLN A 17 -19.77 -25.82 -1.42
CA GLN A 17 -18.42 -26.20 -1.83
C GLN A 17 -17.73 -25.07 -2.59
N ILE A 18 -18.41 -24.45 -3.55
CA ILE A 18 -17.90 -23.28 -4.28
C ILE A 18 -17.57 -22.15 -3.28
N LEU A 19 -18.53 -21.80 -2.42
CA LEU A 19 -18.32 -20.73 -1.45
C LEU A 19 -17.20 -21.03 -0.46
N GLN A 20 -17.04 -22.24 0.00
CA GLN A 20 -15.92 -22.62 0.84
C GLN A 20 -14.57 -22.45 0.13
N GLU A 21 -14.50 -22.79 -1.15
CA GLU A 21 -13.31 -22.57 -1.97
C GLU A 21 -13.02 -21.09 -2.15
N LYS A 22 -14.05 -20.28 -2.45
CA LYS A 22 -13.90 -18.87 -2.81
C LYS A 22 -13.79 -17.92 -1.60
N THR A 23 -14.46 -18.23 -0.50
CA THR A 23 -14.50 -17.37 0.69
C THR A 23 -13.64 -17.88 1.85
N GLY A 24 -13.25 -19.15 1.84
CA GLY A 24 -12.63 -19.83 2.97
C GLY A 24 -13.61 -20.25 4.07
N TYR A 25 -14.89 -19.83 4.01
CA TYR A 25 -15.89 -20.12 5.01
C TYR A 25 -16.77 -21.31 4.63
N CYS A 26 -16.98 -22.23 5.57
CA CYS A 26 -17.83 -23.39 5.38
C CYS A 26 -19.22 -23.19 6.01
N PHE A 27 -20.20 -22.80 5.23
CA PHE A 27 -21.58 -22.66 5.69
C PHE A 27 -22.15 -23.97 6.24
N ARG A 28 -23.06 -23.88 7.24
CA ARG A 28 -23.77 -25.05 7.78
C ARG A 28 -24.63 -25.72 6.70
N LYS A 29 -24.88 -27.04 6.84
CA LYS A 29 -25.67 -27.80 5.84
C LYS A 29 -27.06 -27.24 5.57
N ASN A 30 -27.69 -26.67 6.58
CA ASN A 30 -29.04 -26.10 6.50
C ASN A 30 -29.02 -24.58 6.81
N SER A 31 -27.99 -23.87 6.32
CA SER A 31 -27.89 -22.43 6.52
C SER A 31 -29.05 -21.69 5.85
N GLY A 32 -29.94 -21.08 6.66
CA GLY A 32 -31.02 -20.23 6.18
C GLY A 32 -30.50 -18.91 5.63
N VAL A 33 -29.48 -18.31 6.29
CA VAL A 33 -28.89 -17.05 5.86
C VAL A 33 -28.15 -17.16 4.53
N LEU A 34 -27.59 -18.36 4.21
CA LEU A 34 -27.03 -18.61 2.89
C LEU A 34 -28.09 -18.52 1.80
N ILE A 35 -29.26 -19.14 1.98
CA ILE A 35 -30.35 -19.08 1.00
C ILE A 35 -30.92 -17.67 0.91
N GLN A 36 -31.01 -16.96 2.04
CA GLN A 36 -31.43 -15.57 2.09
C GLN A 36 -30.48 -14.68 1.28
N ALA A 37 -29.16 -14.87 1.36
CA ALA A 37 -28.18 -14.10 0.58
C ALA A 37 -28.42 -14.23 -0.94
N PHE A 38 -28.92 -15.38 -1.39
CA PHE A 38 -29.29 -15.62 -2.79
C PHE A 38 -30.75 -15.24 -3.15
N THR A 39 -31.52 -14.67 -2.25
CA THR A 39 -32.93 -14.33 -2.47
C THR A 39 -33.11 -12.83 -2.61
N ARG A 40 -33.49 -12.36 -3.80
CA ARG A 40 -33.69 -10.93 -4.07
C ARG A 40 -35.06 -10.44 -3.61
N SER A 41 -35.15 -9.12 -3.35
CA SER A 41 -36.41 -8.45 -3.00
C SER A 41 -37.47 -8.59 -4.09
N SER A 42 -37.12 -8.66 -5.37
CA SER A 42 -38.04 -8.92 -6.47
C SER A 42 -38.79 -10.27 -6.34
N TYR A 43 -38.14 -11.27 -5.73
CA TYR A 43 -38.80 -12.55 -5.44
C TYR A 43 -39.70 -12.46 -4.19
N THR A 44 -39.19 -11.88 -3.10
CA THR A 44 -39.96 -11.81 -1.84
C THR A 44 -41.16 -10.87 -1.92
N ALA A 45 -41.13 -9.86 -2.78
CA ALA A 45 -42.29 -9.04 -3.09
C ALA A 45 -43.48 -9.83 -3.63
N MET A 46 -43.22 -11.00 -4.26
CA MET A 46 -44.25 -11.86 -4.81
C MET A 46 -44.62 -13.05 -3.90
N CYS A 47 -43.63 -13.58 -3.20
CA CYS A 47 -43.74 -14.86 -2.50
C CYS A 47 -43.64 -14.72 -0.96
N GLY A 48 -43.33 -13.51 -0.47
CA GLY A 48 -43.01 -13.28 0.95
C GLY A 48 -41.66 -13.85 1.37
N GLY A 49 -41.34 -13.69 2.63
CA GLY A 49 -40.10 -14.15 3.22
C GLY A 49 -39.02 -13.05 3.28
N GLU A 50 -37.82 -13.43 3.72
CA GLU A 50 -36.66 -12.53 3.85
C GLU A 50 -35.84 -12.51 2.58
N ASN A 51 -35.27 -11.34 2.24
CA ASN A 51 -34.41 -11.12 1.10
C ASN A 51 -32.97 -10.76 1.52
N ASN A 52 -32.12 -10.48 0.54
CA ASN A 52 -30.70 -10.22 0.77
C ASN A 52 -30.33 -8.78 1.17
N GLU A 53 -31.25 -7.81 1.15
CA GLU A 53 -30.94 -6.38 1.34
C GLU A 53 -30.29 -6.09 2.70
N VAL A 54 -30.75 -6.73 3.78
CA VAL A 54 -30.12 -6.57 5.10
C VAL A 54 -28.75 -7.21 5.15
N LEU A 55 -28.56 -8.34 4.46
CA LEU A 55 -27.26 -9.01 4.38
C LEU A 55 -26.27 -8.21 3.52
N GLU A 56 -26.72 -7.61 2.42
CA GLU A 56 -26.00 -6.66 1.59
C GLU A 56 -25.45 -5.51 2.45
N PHE A 57 -26.35 -4.84 3.19
CA PHE A 57 -25.95 -3.75 4.09
C PHE A 57 -24.88 -4.17 5.11
N ILE A 58 -25.05 -5.34 5.75
CA ILE A 58 -24.06 -5.87 6.71
C ILE A 58 -22.73 -6.15 6.02
N GLY A 59 -22.78 -6.79 4.85
CA GLY A 59 -21.59 -7.17 4.10
C GLY A 59 -20.77 -5.99 3.60
N ASP A 60 -21.43 -4.93 3.11
CA ASP A 60 -20.76 -3.68 2.74
C ASP A 60 -19.97 -3.09 3.93
N GLN A 61 -20.56 -3.02 5.12
CA GLN A 61 -19.87 -2.50 6.31
C GLN A 61 -18.68 -3.38 6.70
N VAL A 62 -18.84 -4.70 6.68
CA VAL A 62 -17.76 -5.66 6.98
C VAL A 62 -16.64 -5.54 5.96
N MET A 63 -16.96 -5.52 4.66
CA MET A 63 -16.01 -5.35 3.57
C MET A 63 -15.23 -4.04 3.73
N SER A 64 -15.93 -2.94 3.92
CA SER A 64 -15.36 -1.59 4.09
C SER A 64 -14.39 -1.52 5.27
N TYR A 65 -14.75 -2.14 6.40
CA TYR A 65 -13.91 -2.16 7.60
C TYR A 65 -12.63 -2.98 7.38
N TYR A 66 -12.74 -4.23 6.95
CA TYR A 66 -11.57 -5.10 6.80
C TYR A 66 -10.66 -4.69 5.65
N LEU A 67 -11.23 -4.20 4.53
CA LEU A 67 -10.44 -3.64 3.44
C LEU A 67 -9.60 -2.44 3.93
N THR A 68 -10.22 -1.51 4.68
CA THR A 68 -9.52 -0.39 5.28
C THR A 68 -8.38 -0.88 6.19
N ARG A 69 -8.65 -1.86 7.04
CA ARG A 69 -7.67 -2.46 7.94
C ARG A 69 -6.49 -3.08 7.18
N GLN A 70 -6.78 -3.79 6.09
CA GLN A 70 -5.75 -4.41 5.24
C GLN A 70 -4.88 -3.38 4.51
N ILE A 71 -5.46 -2.30 4.00
CA ILE A 71 -4.70 -1.21 3.39
C ILE A 71 -3.83 -0.52 4.45
N VAL A 72 -4.39 -0.24 5.63
CA VAL A 72 -3.64 0.36 6.76
C VAL A 72 -2.46 -0.53 7.18
N ALA A 73 -2.67 -1.84 7.27
CA ALA A 73 -1.61 -2.77 7.67
C ALA A 73 -0.44 -2.83 6.67
N ARG A 74 -0.72 -2.64 5.38
CA ARG A 74 0.30 -2.70 4.31
C ARG A 74 0.97 -1.36 4.02
N CYS A 75 0.23 -0.26 4.16
CA CYS A 75 0.69 1.07 3.76
C CYS A 75 1.00 1.99 4.94
N GLY A 76 0.50 1.68 6.12
CA GLY A 76 0.69 2.47 7.32
C GLY A 76 1.92 2.03 8.11
N ALA A 77 2.60 2.96 8.73
CA ALA A 77 3.70 2.71 9.65
C ALA A 77 3.80 3.83 10.69
N LEU A 78 4.45 3.56 11.82
CA LEU A 78 4.89 4.62 12.70
C LEU A 78 6.12 5.29 12.06
N ASN A 79 6.08 6.62 11.98
CA ASN A 79 7.24 7.40 11.54
C ASN A 79 8.32 7.47 12.65
N TYR A 80 9.42 8.14 12.36
CA TYR A 80 10.52 8.30 13.32
C TYR A 80 10.12 9.01 14.63
N ALA A 81 9.08 9.84 14.60
CA ALA A 81 8.54 10.54 15.79
C ALA A 81 7.53 9.69 16.58
N GLY A 82 7.23 8.47 16.12
CA GLY A 82 6.22 7.60 16.72
C GLY A 82 4.79 7.95 16.32
N GLU A 83 4.60 8.81 15.34
CA GLU A 83 3.30 9.17 14.81
C GLU A 83 2.92 8.21 13.67
N PHE A 84 1.62 7.96 13.53
CA PHE A 84 1.13 7.11 12.45
C PHE A 84 1.15 7.85 11.11
N SER A 85 1.77 7.26 10.11
CA SER A 85 1.86 7.81 8.76
C SER A 85 1.55 6.76 7.70
N PHE A 86 1.13 7.22 6.52
CA PHE A 86 0.92 6.39 5.35
C PHE A 86 2.03 6.56 4.31
N ARG A 87 2.44 5.45 3.69
CA ARG A 87 3.39 5.46 2.57
C ARG A 87 2.78 5.95 1.26
N ILE A 88 1.44 5.93 1.16
CA ILE A 88 0.68 6.40 0.01
C ILE A 88 -0.13 7.64 0.39
N ARG A 89 -0.46 8.49 -0.59
CA ARG A 89 -1.26 9.69 -0.36
C ARG A 89 -2.71 9.32 -0.05
N GLU A 90 -3.39 10.15 0.76
CA GLU A 90 -4.80 9.95 1.15
C GLU A 90 -5.73 9.76 -0.06
N ASN A 91 -5.58 10.58 -1.09
CA ASN A 91 -6.39 10.45 -2.31
C ASN A 91 -6.20 9.07 -2.99
N ARG A 92 -4.99 8.54 -2.98
CA ARG A 92 -4.72 7.21 -3.55
C ARG A 92 -5.34 6.09 -2.74
N PHE A 93 -5.35 6.22 -1.41
CA PHE A 93 -6.07 5.31 -0.53
C PHE A 93 -7.56 5.20 -0.90
N THR A 94 -8.21 6.35 -1.14
CA THR A 94 -9.61 6.40 -1.58
C THR A 94 -9.81 5.73 -2.94
N VAL A 95 -8.92 5.98 -3.89
CA VAL A 95 -8.96 5.37 -5.23
C VAL A 95 -8.82 3.84 -5.14
N ILE A 96 -7.81 3.33 -4.43
CA ILE A 96 -7.60 1.88 -4.24
C ILE A 96 -8.87 1.23 -3.65
N LYS A 97 -9.44 1.86 -2.61
CA LYS A 97 -10.67 1.34 -2.02
C LYS A 97 -11.81 1.31 -3.04
N GLN A 98 -12.04 2.40 -3.79
CA GLN A 98 -13.10 2.47 -4.78
C GLN A 98 -12.92 1.46 -5.91
N GLU A 99 -11.70 1.28 -6.43
CA GLU A 99 -11.40 0.31 -7.48
C GLU A 99 -11.72 -1.13 -7.04
N LEU A 100 -11.46 -1.48 -5.78
CA LEU A 100 -11.68 -2.83 -5.25
C LEU A 100 -13.16 -3.14 -4.97
N VAL A 101 -13.96 -2.13 -4.57
CA VAL A 101 -15.37 -2.35 -4.17
C VAL A 101 -16.40 -1.78 -5.14
N CYS A 102 -16.01 -1.36 -6.35
CA CYS A 102 -16.99 -0.92 -7.35
C CYS A 102 -17.86 -2.09 -7.84
N ASN A 103 -19.07 -1.77 -8.22
CA ASN A 103 -20.04 -2.78 -8.68
C ASN A 103 -19.50 -3.66 -9.81
N GLU A 104 -18.73 -3.08 -10.73
CA GLU A 104 -18.13 -3.75 -11.87
C GLU A 104 -17.12 -4.82 -11.45
N ASN A 105 -16.28 -4.51 -10.44
CA ASN A 105 -15.33 -5.48 -9.91
C ASN A 105 -16.04 -6.61 -9.16
N LEU A 106 -16.99 -6.28 -8.29
CA LEU A 106 -17.74 -7.28 -7.53
C LEU A 106 -18.59 -8.17 -8.47
N GLU A 107 -19.18 -7.61 -9.53
CA GLU A 107 -19.85 -8.37 -10.58
C GLU A 107 -18.92 -9.38 -11.25
N GLN A 108 -17.72 -8.94 -11.66
CA GLN A 108 -16.73 -9.82 -12.31
C GLN A 108 -16.32 -10.98 -11.41
N ILE A 109 -16.17 -10.74 -10.11
CA ILE A 109 -15.84 -11.80 -9.14
C ILE A 109 -16.98 -12.82 -9.07
N ILE A 110 -18.22 -12.38 -8.97
CA ILE A 110 -19.41 -13.28 -8.93
C ILE A 110 -19.54 -14.09 -10.23
N ASP A 111 -19.25 -13.48 -11.38
CA ASP A 111 -19.26 -14.17 -12.67
C ASP A 111 -18.16 -15.23 -12.77
N GLN A 112 -16.95 -14.91 -12.31
CA GLN A 112 -15.85 -15.88 -12.23
C GLN A 112 -16.14 -17.06 -11.29
N TRP A 113 -16.94 -16.84 -10.23
CA TRP A 113 -17.35 -17.91 -9.34
C TRP A 113 -18.45 -18.79 -9.93
N GLY A 114 -19.12 -18.33 -10.99
CA GLY A 114 -20.19 -19.07 -11.66
C GLY A 114 -21.49 -19.23 -10.83
N ILE A 115 -21.67 -18.39 -9.79
CA ILE A 115 -22.78 -18.54 -8.83
C ILE A 115 -23.97 -17.63 -9.09
N ALA A 116 -23.90 -16.73 -10.08
CA ALA A 116 -24.99 -15.84 -10.43
C ALA A 116 -26.28 -16.58 -10.85
N GLU A 117 -26.15 -17.80 -11.38
CA GLU A 117 -27.29 -18.64 -11.76
C GLU A 117 -28.15 -19.09 -10.58
N TYR A 118 -27.58 -19.13 -9.36
CA TYR A 118 -28.30 -19.48 -8.14
C TYR A 118 -29.16 -18.34 -7.59
N LEU A 119 -29.00 -17.10 -8.08
CA LEU A 119 -29.82 -15.98 -7.64
C LEU A 119 -31.31 -16.25 -7.90
N VAL A 120 -32.10 -16.13 -6.83
CA VAL A 120 -33.55 -16.27 -6.85
C VAL A 120 -34.17 -14.89 -7.10
N VAL A 121 -34.87 -14.75 -8.22
CA VAL A 121 -35.43 -13.49 -8.71
C VAL A 121 -36.89 -13.58 -9.02
N GLY A 122 -37.59 -12.45 -8.98
CA GLY A 122 -39.00 -12.35 -9.37
C GLY A 122 -39.24 -12.72 -10.85
N LYS A 123 -40.47 -13.08 -11.21
CA LYS A 123 -40.83 -13.53 -12.58
C LYS A 123 -40.54 -12.46 -13.64
N ALA A 124 -40.71 -11.19 -13.31
CA ALA A 124 -40.52 -10.06 -14.23
C ALA A 124 -39.06 -9.74 -14.53
N GLU A 125 -38.10 -10.22 -13.72
CA GLU A 125 -36.67 -9.94 -13.88
C GLU A 125 -36.08 -10.88 -14.93
N ALA A 126 -35.90 -10.38 -16.15
CA ALA A 126 -35.40 -11.17 -17.28
C ALA A 126 -33.85 -11.22 -17.36
N THR A 127 -33.19 -10.16 -16.91
CA THR A 127 -31.72 -10.02 -16.89
C THR A 127 -31.27 -9.55 -15.52
N LEU A 128 -30.08 -9.98 -15.11
CA LEU A 128 -29.44 -9.49 -13.87
C LEU A 128 -28.68 -8.19 -14.17
N PRO A 129 -28.97 -7.08 -13.51
CA PRO A 129 -28.13 -5.90 -13.57
C PRO A 129 -26.81 -6.13 -12.82
N THR A 130 -25.76 -5.41 -13.21
CA THR A 130 -24.44 -5.41 -12.52
C THR A 130 -24.59 -5.27 -11.00
N LYS A 131 -25.39 -4.31 -10.56
CA LYS A 131 -25.67 -4.10 -9.14
C LYS A 131 -26.18 -5.36 -8.43
N ALA A 132 -27.01 -6.19 -9.06
CA ALA A 132 -27.56 -7.39 -8.41
C ALA A 132 -26.49 -8.44 -8.08
N LYS A 133 -25.44 -8.51 -8.86
CA LYS A 133 -24.29 -9.39 -8.60
C LYS A 133 -23.38 -8.80 -7.53
N ALA A 134 -23.18 -7.48 -7.53
CA ALA A 134 -22.47 -6.80 -6.46
C ALA A 134 -23.20 -6.96 -5.11
N ASP A 135 -24.53 -6.74 -5.08
CA ASP A 135 -25.39 -6.96 -3.92
C ASP A 135 -25.25 -8.42 -3.40
N LEU A 136 -25.14 -9.40 -4.32
CA LEU A 136 -24.92 -10.80 -3.94
C LEU A 136 -23.55 -11.02 -3.25
N PHE A 137 -22.49 -10.41 -3.77
CA PHE A 137 -21.16 -10.50 -3.16
C PHE A 137 -21.20 -10.00 -1.72
N GLU A 138 -21.78 -8.83 -1.51
CA GLU A 138 -21.93 -8.23 -0.18
C GLU A 138 -22.84 -9.09 0.71
N ALA A 139 -23.96 -9.57 0.19
CA ALA A 139 -24.87 -10.42 0.95
C ALA A 139 -24.24 -11.76 1.40
N ILE A 140 -23.35 -12.35 0.60
CA ILE A 140 -22.59 -13.53 1.01
C ILE A 140 -21.71 -13.20 2.21
N LEU A 141 -21.01 -12.06 2.18
CA LEU A 141 -20.17 -11.63 3.29
C LEU A 141 -21.00 -11.31 4.54
N GLY A 142 -22.16 -10.69 4.38
CA GLY A 142 -23.12 -10.47 5.47
C GLY A 142 -23.63 -11.78 6.08
N ALA A 143 -23.88 -12.79 5.25
CA ALA A 143 -24.26 -14.13 5.71
C ALA A 143 -23.14 -14.81 6.50
N ILE A 144 -21.87 -14.65 6.07
CA ILE A 144 -20.70 -15.12 6.81
C ILE A 144 -20.61 -14.43 8.17
N ALA A 145 -20.83 -13.12 8.22
CA ALA A 145 -20.79 -12.36 9.47
C ALA A 145 -21.77 -12.90 10.51
N LEU A 146 -23.03 -13.10 10.09
CA LEU A 146 -24.05 -13.62 11.00
C LEU A 146 -23.79 -15.09 11.38
N GLU A 147 -23.46 -15.95 10.43
CA GLU A 147 -23.30 -17.37 10.72
C GLU A 147 -22.03 -17.67 11.52
N SER A 148 -20.97 -16.87 11.36
CA SER A 148 -19.73 -16.94 12.15
C SER A 148 -19.86 -16.28 13.54
N ASN A 149 -21.01 -15.69 13.83
CA ASN A 149 -21.21 -14.88 15.04
C ASN A 149 -20.18 -13.73 15.16
N TRP A 150 -19.98 -13.02 14.04
CA TRP A 150 -19.04 -11.88 13.93
C TRP A 150 -17.58 -12.21 14.28
N ASN A 151 -17.16 -13.46 14.05
CA ASN A 151 -15.78 -13.86 14.34
C ASN A 151 -14.80 -13.02 13.50
N PRO A 152 -13.92 -12.20 14.12
CA PRO A 152 -13.08 -11.26 13.40
C PRO A 152 -12.03 -11.95 12.51
N GLU A 153 -11.50 -13.10 12.92
CA GLU A 153 -10.50 -13.84 12.14
C GLU A 153 -11.13 -14.44 10.87
N VAL A 154 -12.35 -14.97 11.01
CA VAL A 154 -13.11 -15.52 9.88
C VAL A 154 -13.45 -14.40 8.89
N LEU A 155 -13.93 -13.25 9.37
CA LEU A 155 -14.33 -12.12 8.52
C LEU A 155 -13.12 -11.53 7.79
N GLU A 156 -12.01 -11.33 8.48
CA GLU A 156 -10.79 -10.83 7.85
C GLU A 156 -10.28 -11.78 6.76
N ALA A 157 -10.17 -13.08 7.08
CA ALA A 157 -9.73 -14.09 6.12
C ALA A 157 -10.68 -14.17 4.91
N SER A 158 -12.00 -14.07 5.14
CA SER A 158 -12.99 -14.09 4.05
C SER A 158 -12.85 -12.87 3.14
N VAL A 159 -12.73 -11.66 3.69
CA VAL A 159 -12.55 -10.44 2.88
C VAL A 159 -11.25 -10.48 2.07
N VAL A 160 -10.13 -10.89 2.69
CA VAL A 160 -8.86 -11.04 2.00
C VAL A 160 -8.98 -12.00 0.82
N LYS A 161 -9.62 -13.14 1.03
CA LYS A 161 -9.75 -14.16 0.01
C LYS A 161 -10.77 -13.82 -1.08
N MET A 162 -11.91 -13.24 -0.71
CA MET A 162 -12.98 -12.88 -1.64
C MET A 162 -12.56 -11.79 -2.63
N LEU A 163 -11.73 -10.84 -2.20
CA LEU A 163 -11.23 -9.72 -3.00
C LEU A 163 -9.82 -9.96 -3.55
N ASP A 164 -9.21 -11.12 -3.29
CA ASP A 164 -7.81 -11.43 -3.67
C ASP A 164 -6.84 -10.32 -3.28
N LEU A 165 -6.98 -9.84 -2.01
CA LEU A 165 -6.30 -8.62 -1.57
C LEU A 165 -4.78 -8.74 -1.54
N ASP A 166 -4.21 -9.94 -1.42
CA ASP A 166 -2.76 -10.09 -1.33
C ASP A 166 -2.10 -9.72 -2.66
N ASP A 167 -2.64 -10.20 -3.78
CA ASP A 167 -2.13 -9.91 -5.11
C ASP A 167 -2.57 -8.50 -5.58
N CYS A 168 -3.87 -8.18 -5.48
CA CYS A 168 -4.38 -6.88 -5.91
C CYS A 168 -3.73 -5.70 -5.19
N LEU A 169 -3.62 -5.74 -3.86
CA LEU A 169 -2.99 -4.65 -3.12
C LEU A 169 -1.49 -4.57 -3.37
N ALA A 170 -0.80 -5.71 -3.55
CA ALA A 170 0.62 -5.70 -3.88
C ALA A 170 0.87 -4.99 -5.22
N GLU A 171 0.08 -5.27 -6.26
CA GLU A 171 0.17 -4.61 -7.57
C GLU A 171 -0.19 -3.12 -7.50
N MET A 172 -1.31 -2.79 -6.86
CA MET A 172 -1.79 -1.40 -6.75
C MET A 172 -0.83 -0.53 -5.95
N ILE A 173 -0.26 -1.05 -4.85
CA ILE A 173 0.73 -0.35 -4.03
C ILE A 173 2.06 -0.24 -4.78
N ALA A 174 2.51 -1.31 -5.45
CA ALA A 174 3.75 -1.29 -6.21
C ALA A 174 3.71 -0.25 -7.35
N SER A 175 2.55 -0.02 -7.97
CA SER A 175 2.38 1.01 -9.01
C SER A 175 2.57 2.43 -8.48
N ASP A 176 2.34 2.65 -7.18
CA ASP A 176 2.54 3.93 -6.51
C ASP A 176 3.97 4.11 -5.97
N PHE A 177 4.69 3.02 -5.75
CA PHE A 177 6.12 3.05 -5.47
C PHE A 177 6.89 3.27 -6.78
N ARG A 178 6.77 4.47 -7.36
CA ARG A 178 7.77 4.90 -8.33
C ARG A 178 9.11 4.93 -7.59
N PRO A 179 10.15 4.25 -8.10
CA PRO A 179 11.47 4.38 -7.52
C PRO A 179 11.77 5.88 -7.44
N VAL A 180 12.08 6.36 -6.25
CA VAL A 180 12.43 7.77 -6.06
C VAL A 180 13.70 7.99 -6.87
N ARG A 181 13.55 8.62 -8.05
CA ARG A 181 14.68 8.98 -8.89
C ARG A 181 15.27 10.26 -8.32
N PHE A 182 16.55 10.20 -8.03
CA PHE A 182 17.30 11.36 -7.57
C PHE A 182 18.68 11.37 -8.21
N ASP A 183 19.20 12.55 -8.36
CA ASP A 183 20.56 12.86 -8.76
C ASP A 183 21.14 13.93 -7.82
N LEU A 184 22.34 14.39 -8.10
CA LEU A 184 22.99 15.43 -7.29
C LEU A 184 22.18 16.73 -7.27
N ASP A 185 21.50 17.07 -8.36
CA ASP A 185 20.77 18.33 -8.47
C ASP A 185 19.44 18.30 -7.72
N THR A 186 18.77 17.17 -7.69
CA THR A 186 17.47 16.96 -7.04
C THR A 186 17.56 16.48 -5.60
N ALA A 187 18.73 16.00 -5.15
CA ALA A 187 18.92 15.33 -3.87
C ALA A 187 18.39 16.12 -2.66
N VAL A 188 18.65 17.43 -2.60
CA VAL A 188 18.19 18.27 -1.47
C VAL A 188 16.65 18.36 -1.44
N THR A 189 16.02 18.47 -2.60
CA THR A 189 14.56 18.54 -2.73
C THR A 189 13.92 17.22 -2.36
N VAL A 190 14.44 16.13 -2.91
CA VAL A 190 13.96 14.77 -2.63
C VAL A 190 14.08 14.44 -1.14
N LEU A 191 15.21 14.76 -0.50
CA LEU A 191 15.40 14.51 0.93
C LEU A 191 14.41 15.30 1.80
N LYS A 192 14.09 16.54 1.39
CA LYS A 192 13.07 17.35 2.04
C LYS A 192 11.66 16.74 1.86
N GLU A 193 11.32 16.28 0.66
CA GLU A 193 10.04 15.61 0.39
C GLU A 193 9.86 14.32 1.22
N LEU A 194 10.94 13.53 1.40
CA LEU A 194 10.91 12.34 2.27
C LEU A 194 10.65 12.72 3.74
N ALA A 195 11.26 13.80 4.20
CA ALA A 195 11.01 14.32 5.55
C ALA A 195 9.55 14.80 5.71
N GLU A 196 9.01 15.49 4.72
CA GLU A 196 7.59 15.94 4.72
C GLU A 196 6.61 14.76 4.69
N ARG A 197 7.01 13.62 4.13
CA ARG A 197 6.24 12.36 4.16
C ARG A 197 6.42 11.58 5.47
N GLY A 198 7.32 12.00 6.37
CA GLY A 198 7.62 11.30 7.62
C GLY A 198 8.48 10.03 7.44
N GLU A 199 9.12 9.86 6.29
CA GLU A 199 10.02 8.72 6.03
C GLU A 199 11.37 8.87 6.74
N CYS A 200 11.78 10.11 7.01
CA CYS A 200 12.94 10.45 7.81
C CYS A 200 12.72 11.78 8.56
N SER A 201 13.64 12.13 9.46
CA SER A 201 13.64 13.46 10.10
C SER A 201 13.93 14.57 9.08
N ALA A 202 13.56 15.80 9.40
CA ALA A 202 14.02 16.95 8.63
C ALA A 202 15.56 16.94 8.57
N PRO A 203 16.16 17.12 7.36
CA PRO A 203 17.62 17.07 7.22
C PRO A 203 18.26 18.26 7.93
N ILE A 204 19.23 17.97 8.80
CA ILE A 204 20.05 18.94 9.49
C ILE A 204 21.37 19.06 8.73
N TYR A 205 21.76 20.28 8.41
CA TYR A 205 23.02 20.57 7.72
C TYR A 205 23.92 21.39 8.63
N ASP A 206 25.10 20.87 8.93
CA ASP A 206 26.17 21.60 9.59
C ASP A 206 27.23 22.01 8.56
N TYR A 207 27.76 23.24 8.70
CA TYR A 207 28.61 23.87 7.71
C TYR A 207 29.89 24.41 8.33
N SER A 208 31.03 24.12 7.69
CA SER A 208 32.31 24.81 7.92
C SER A 208 32.79 25.38 6.59
N GLY A 209 33.16 26.64 6.59
CA GLY A 209 33.58 27.39 5.41
C GLY A 209 35.07 27.74 5.39
N PRO A 210 35.51 28.62 4.47
CA PRO A 210 36.88 28.98 4.26
C PRO A 210 37.54 29.67 5.48
N ASP A 211 36.76 30.29 6.36
CA ASP A 211 37.29 30.86 7.62
C ASP A 211 37.91 29.79 8.55
N ALA A 212 37.38 28.56 8.51
CA ALA A 212 37.84 27.43 9.30
C ALA A 212 38.77 26.47 8.52
N LEU A 213 38.52 26.33 7.20
CA LEU A 213 39.15 25.30 6.36
C LEU A 213 40.19 25.86 5.37
N GLY A 214 40.16 27.17 5.12
CA GLY A 214 41.05 27.83 4.18
C GLY A 214 40.65 27.69 2.72
N TYR A 215 41.63 27.78 1.85
CA TYR A 215 41.47 27.74 0.40
C TYR A 215 42.35 26.63 -0.18
N ASP A 216 41.96 26.12 -1.34
CA ASP A 216 42.80 25.18 -2.08
C ASP A 216 44.03 25.88 -2.70
N LYS A 217 44.90 25.09 -3.33
CA LYS A 217 46.13 25.61 -4.00
C LYS A 217 45.84 26.59 -5.16
N ASP A 218 44.64 26.59 -5.68
CA ASP A 218 44.19 27.45 -6.78
C ASP A 218 43.43 28.68 -6.26
N GLY A 219 43.34 28.86 -4.93
CA GLY A 219 42.66 29.97 -4.27
C GLY A 219 41.13 29.82 -4.15
N ASN A 220 40.59 28.65 -4.39
CA ASN A 220 39.15 28.41 -4.25
C ASN A 220 38.80 28.08 -2.79
N PRO A 221 37.65 28.58 -2.28
CA PRO A 221 37.25 28.33 -0.91
C PRO A 221 36.91 26.85 -0.67
N ILE A 222 37.32 26.30 0.45
CA ILE A 222 36.96 24.94 0.86
C ILE A 222 35.73 25.00 1.77
N TRP A 223 34.71 24.23 1.42
CA TRP A 223 33.50 24.04 2.20
C TRP A 223 33.37 22.59 2.68
N PHE A 224 32.99 22.42 3.93
CA PHE A 224 32.61 21.14 4.52
C PHE A 224 31.15 21.20 4.91
N VAL A 225 30.39 20.19 4.53
CA VAL A 225 28.97 20.05 4.89
C VAL A 225 28.74 18.65 5.43
N GLN A 226 28.11 18.58 6.58
CA GLN A 226 27.58 17.37 7.15
C GLN A 226 26.06 17.40 7.06
N CYS A 227 25.46 16.39 6.45
CA CYS A 227 24.03 16.17 6.39
C CYS A 227 23.64 15.02 7.32
N MET A 228 22.67 15.27 8.19
CA MET A 228 22.17 14.30 9.18
C MET A 228 20.68 14.13 9.03
N VAL A 229 20.22 12.89 8.99
CA VAL A 229 18.81 12.50 9.10
C VAL A 229 18.69 11.29 10.01
N THR A 230 17.53 11.13 10.63
CA THR A 230 17.16 9.92 11.37
C THR A 230 16.00 9.27 10.63
N ASP A 231 16.14 8.01 10.26
CA ASP A 231 15.03 7.19 9.75
C ASP A 231 14.50 6.26 10.87
N SER A 232 13.55 5.41 10.54
CA SER A 232 12.95 4.47 11.50
C SER A 232 13.93 3.43 12.07
N LYS A 233 15.10 3.27 11.49
CA LYS A 233 16.08 2.24 11.85
C LYS A 233 17.33 2.83 12.49
N THR A 234 17.89 3.89 11.90
CA THR A 234 19.20 4.44 12.29
C THR A 234 19.32 5.91 11.94
N GLY A 235 20.26 6.61 12.59
CA GLY A 235 20.73 7.92 12.14
C GLY A 235 21.71 7.78 10.98
N ILE A 236 21.47 8.49 9.88
CA ILE A 236 22.36 8.55 8.72
C ILE A 236 23.10 9.88 8.76
N ILE A 237 24.43 9.84 8.70
CA ILE A 237 25.30 11.04 8.68
C ILE A 237 26.26 10.92 7.51
N ARG A 238 26.29 11.93 6.64
CA ARG A 238 27.23 11.99 5.52
C ARG A 238 27.88 13.36 5.43
N SER A 239 29.21 13.35 5.24
CA SER A 239 30.04 14.54 5.21
C SER A 239 30.74 14.68 3.87
N VAL A 240 30.78 15.88 3.33
CA VAL A 240 31.35 16.19 2.02
C VAL A 240 32.18 17.48 2.09
N ARG A 241 33.34 17.47 1.45
CA ARG A 241 34.12 18.66 1.11
C ARG A 241 33.95 19.02 -0.35
N ALA A 242 33.77 20.30 -0.65
CA ALA A 242 33.65 20.81 -2.02
C ALA A 242 34.15 22.26 -2.10
N LEU A 243 34.32 22.77 -3.32
CA LEU A 243 34.74 24.16 -3.59
C LEU A 243 33.60 25.16 -3.51
N SER A 244 32.36 24.69 -3.38
CA SER A 244 31.18 25.56 -3.11
C SER A 244 30.30 24.97 -2.03
N LYS A 245 29.70 25.85 -1.21
CA LYS A 245 28.70 25.46 -0.19
C LYS A 245 27.52 24.73 -0.79
N LYS A 246 27.07 25.15 -1.99
CA LYS A 246 25.92 24.56 -2.68
C LYS A 246 26.21 23.13 -3.11
N ASP A 247 27.38 22.88 -3.70
CA ASP A 247 27.77 21.56 -4.18
C ASP A 247 28.02 20.59 -3.01
N ALA A 248 28.69 21.07 -1.95
CA ALA A 248 28.88 20.27 -0.74
C ALA A 248 27.54 19.84 -0.13
N LYS A 249 26.54 20.74 -0.08
CA LYS A 249 25.19 20.44 0.41
C LYS A 249 24.48 19.41 -0.45
N LYS A 250 24.49 19.59 -1.78
CA LYS A 250 23.86 18.66 -2.72
C LYS A 250 24.48 17.26 -2.61
N ALA A 251 25.79 17.20 -2.59
CA ALA A 251 26.53 15.94 -2.52
C ALA A 251 26.32 15.21 -1.17
N ALA A 252 26.26 15.94 -0.05
CA ALA A 252 25.94 15.35 1.24
C ALA A 252 24.52 14.77 1.28
N ALA A 253 23.53 15.51 0.76
CA ALA A 253 22.15 15.03 0.64
C ALA A 253 22.05 13.80 -0.27
N TYR A 254 22.76 13.80 -1.40
CA TYR A 254 22.81 12.67 -2.33
C TYR A 254 23.35 11.39 -1.66
N LEU A 255 24.44 11.49 -0.90
CA LEU A 255 24.99 10.34 -0.18
C LEU A 255 24.06 9.82 0.91
N VAL A 256 23.33 10.69 1.59
CA VAL A 256 22.28 10.29 2.55
C VAL A 256 21.19 9.50 1.85
N LEU A 257 20.70 9.97 0.69
CA LEU A 257 19.68 9.25 -0.10
C LEU A 257 20.20 7.91 -0.62
N CYS A 258 21.44 7.85 -1.10
CA CYS A 258 22.05 6.60 -1.53
C CYS A 258 22.08 5.55 -0.42
N GLU A 259 22.35 5.96 0.83
CA GLU A 259 22.31 5.02 1.96
C GLU A 259 20.90 4.65 2.37
N HIS A 260 19.97 5.61 2.37
CA HIS A 260 18.57 5.37 2.71
C HIS A 260 17.91 4.36 1.76
N PHE A 261 18.22 4.43 0.46
CA PHE A 261 17.61 3.57 -0.56
C PHE A 261 18.44 2.36 -0.97
N GLU A 262 19.63 2.13 -0.42
CA GLU A 262 20.57 1.00 -0.66
C GLU A 262 20.80 0.60 -2.15
N ALA A 263 19.83 0.82 -3.02
CA ALA A 263 19.71 0.19 -4.35
C ALA A 263 20.27 1.01 -5.53
N GLN A 264 20.67 2.28 -5.34
CA GLN A 264 21.13 3.14 -6.45
C GLN A 264 22.59 3.56 -6.29
N ASN A 265 23.35 2.84 -5.49
CA ASN A 265 24.65 3.28 -5.03
C ASN A 265 25.78 2.81 -5.92
N GLN A 266 26.07 3.55 -6.99
CA GLN A 266 27.32 3.34 -7.75
C GLN A 266 28.59 3.59 -6.90
N TYR A 267 28.46 4.20 -5.72
CA TYR A 267 29.54 4.48 -4.77
C TYR A 267 29.56 3.51 -3.59
N GLY A 268 28.62 2.55 -3.50
CA GLY A 268 28.43 1.54 -2.45
C GLY A 268 28.28 2.13 -1.05
N PRO A 269 27.67 1.43 -0.11
CA PRO A 269 27.68 1.83 1.29
C PRO A 269 29.10 1.62 1.85
N ASN A 270 30.02 2.48 1.48
CA ASN A 270 31.33 2.46 2.11
C ASN A 270 31.17 3.12 3.49
N ARG A 271 30.58 2.37 4.43
CA ARG A 271 30.33 2.77 5.83
C ARG A 271 31.60 3.23 6.56
N PHE A 272 32.76 2.98 5.94
CA PHE A 272 34.07 3.36 6.47
C PHE A 272 34.55 4.72 5.98
N VAL A 273 33.90 5.35 5.00
CA VAL A 273 34.28 6.67 4.50
C VAL A 273 33.63 7.74 5.33
N ALA A 274 34.37 8.37 6.22
CA ALA A 274 33.88 9.45 7.07
C ALA A 274 33.62 10.75 6.30
N VAL A 275 34.42 11.03 5.26
CA VAL A 275 34.34 12.26 4.46
C VAL A 275 34.48 11.93 2.98
N TRP A 276 33.73 12.63 2.13
CA TRP A 276 33.83 12.57 0.68
C TRP A 276 34.27 13.91 0.10
N ILE A 277 34.96 13.89 -1.03
CA ILE A 277 35.32 15.07 -1.80
C ILE A 277 34.46 15.13 -3.05
N TYR A 278 33.77 16.24 -3.26
CA TYR A 278 33.06 16.51 -4.50
C TYR A 278 33.82 17.51 -5.35
N ARG A 279 34.32 17.07 -6.50
CA ARG A 279 35.11 17.89 -7.45
C ARG A 279 34.83 17.42 -8.88
N ASP A 280 34.69 18.36 -9.82
CA ASP A 280 34.54 18.12 -11.25
C ASP A 280 33.39 17.12 -11.58
N GLY A 281 32.25 17.24 -10.86
CA GLY A 281 31.10 16.38 -11.05
C GLY A 281 31.21 14.97 -10.45
N ARG A 282 32.29 14.69 -9.65
CA ARG A 282 32.55 13.36 -9.08
C ARG A 282 32.64 13.40 -7.57
N LEU A 283 32.14 12.32 -6.95
CA LEU A 283 32.31 12.03 -5.54
C LEU A 283 33.50 11.06 -5.37
N ILE A 284 34.46 11.43 -4.54
CA ILE A 284 35.69 10.67 -4.29
C ILE A 284 35.83 10.47 -2.79
N PRO A 285 36.06 9.23 -2.31
CA PRO A 285 36.29 8.98 -0.89
C PRO A 285 37.57 9.72 -0.40
N ASP A 286 37.44 10.43 0.72
CA ASP A 286 38.60 11.08 1.37
C ASP A 286 39.35 10.06 2.25
N MET A 287 40.07 9.14 1.60
CA MET A 287 40.85 8.08 2.24
C MET A 287 42.30 8.08 1.77
N PRO A 288 43.28 7.81 2.66
CA PRO A 288 44.65 7.52 2.21
C PRO A 288 44.69 6.22 1.37
N PRO A 289 45.45 6.15 0.26
CA PRO A 289 46.38 7.13 -0.32
C PRO A 289 45.80 8.11 -1.34
N TYR A 290 44.45 8.12 -1.50
CA TYR A 290 43.78 9.00 -2.50
C TYR A 290 43.98 10.49 -2.24
N ASN A 291 44.32 10.86 -0.99
CA ASN A 291 44.60 12.24 -0.56
C ASN A 291 45.75 12.93 -1.28
N GLU A 292 46.74 12.20 -1.78
CA GLU A 292 47.93 12.85 -2.41
C GLU A 292 47.60 13.45 -3.79
N LYS A 293 46.61 12.87 -4.51
CA LYS A 293 46.24 13.33 -5.86
C LYS A 293 45.14 14.39 -5.86
N TYR A 294 44.36 14.47 -4.80
CA TYR A 294 43.16 15.32 -4.69
C TYR A 294 43.15 16.18 -3.44
N LYS A 295 44.33 16.43 -2.85
CA LYS A 295 44.46 17.34 -1.70
C LYS A 295 43.82 18.67 -2.01
N ILE A 296 42.64 18.89 -1.40
CA ILE A 296 42.12 20.21 -1.11
C ILE A 296 42.79 20.63 0.21
N ILE A 297 44.02 21.08 0.14
CA ILE A 297 44.71 21.84 1.16
C ILE A 297 45.51 22.92 0.44
#